data_92db515576955248a1972c5a0cbc0638
#
_entry.id   92db515576955248a1972c5a0cbc0638
#
_cell.length_a   1.000
_cell.length_b   1.000
_cell.length_c   1.000
_cell.angle_alpha   90.00
_cell.angle_beta   90.00
_cell.angle_gamma   90.00
#
_symmetry.space_group_name_H-M   'P 1'
#
loop_
_entity.id
_entity.type
_entity.pdbx_description
1 polymer ?
#
loop_
_entity_poly.entity_id
_entity_poly.type
_entity_poly.pdbx_seq_one_letter_code
_entity_poly.pdbx_strand_id
1 'polypeptide(L)'
;MDIIEERQSRNMTIPLASDTSEEYSPEKRRTLDFSKIKVGLKTLEDAVLTNSGDLKKVNSQCADKQKVLEAIDSYNYAKMREISDFFYKTNGIYSRLCKYAANLYRYDWMVTPYINEGKADNDKVLTQFYNALTLLDNFNVKMFLGKAAMRVIRHGAYYGYKIPVDAQHIIIQELPANYCRSRFEVNGRPAVEFNMKYFDETFKDTVQRLKIVKMFPKEFQHGYVLYKEGKLPAETMGDSAGWYLLDHNYAFAFNNCGEEIPLFISVVPYLIDLDQAQDLDRKKMAQQLIKIIVQKMPIDKNGDLVFDVEEAGELHNNAVRMLSKAIGVDVLTTFADIQVEDLADTSSVTSVDELEKVERSVYNASGTAQNLFNTDGNIALEKSIRNDEASLTNLILQFESFLNLLIADLNKSPKKYSFKVQLLNTTVYNYQELSKSFKELAASGQCSRLLSSIALGQSQSSLLANAYFETRVLDLASLFIPPLTSNTLNSDALKTVKGDESKTKEKSEEDSKPGRKEKPDDEKSEKTIANQESMN
;
A
#
# COMPACT_ATOMS: atom_id res chain seq x y z
N MET A 1 13.26 -9.53 36.48
CA MET A 1 12.00 -10.29 36.41
C MET A 1 10.79 -9.36 36.60
N ASP A 2 10.91 -8.31 37.37
CA ASP A 2 9.79 -7.40 37.72
C ASP A 2 9.29 -6.44 36.62
N ILE A 3 10.10 -6.19 35.57
CA ILE A 3 9.69 -5.30 34.47
C ILE A 3 8.75 -5.98 33.45
N ILE A 4 8.72 -7.31 33.44
CA ILE A 4 7.85 -8.09 32.51
C ILE A 4 6.46 -8.28 33.11
N GLU A 5 6.35 -8.39 34.42
CA GLU A 5 5.06 -8.51 35.11
C GLU A 5 4.27 -7.19 35.11
N GLU A 6 4.94 -6.06 35.22
CA GLU A 6 4.29 -4.73 35.20
C GLU A 6 3.68 -4.35 33.84
N ARG A 7 4.16 -4.95 32.73
CA ARG A 7 3.56 -4.74 31.40
C ARG A 7 2.36 -5.63 31.08
N GLN A 8 2.17 -6.71 31.81
CA GLN A 8 1.04 -7.63 31.62
C GLN A 8 -0.27 -7.14 32.25
N SER A 9 -0.23 -6.15 33.13
CA SER A 9 -1.41 -5.63 33.83
C SER A 9 -2.09 -4.42 33.20
N ARG A 10 -1.59 -3.90 32.07
CA ARG A 10 -2.28 -2.81 31.35
C ARG A 10 -3.40 -3.36 30.48
N ASN A 11 -4.54 -3.56 31.09
CA ASN A 11 -5.80 -3.79 30.38
C ASN A 11 -6.10 -2.59 29.47
N MET A 12 -5.97 -2.77 28.13
CA MET A 12 -6.38 -1.76 27.17
C MET A 12 -7.90 -1.78 27.03
N THR A 13 -8.55 -0.79 27.58
CA THR A 13 -10.00 -0.62 27.57
C THR A 13 -10.40 0.10 26.29
N ILE A 14 -11.16 -0.56 25.41
CA ILE A 14 -11.72 0.06 24.20
C ILE A 14 -13.18 0.42 24.51
N PRO A 15 -13.57 1.70 24.41
CA PRO A 15 -14.98 2.07 24.56
C PRO A 15 -15.75 1.55 23.34
N LEU A 16 -16.78 0.76 23.58
CA LEU A 16 -17.76 0.32 22.55
C LEU A 16 -18.81 1.40 22.37
N ALA A 17 -18.88 1.95 21.18
CA ALA A 17 -19.88 2.94 20.78
C ALA A 17 -21.22 2.30 20.41
N SER A 18 -21.82 1.50 21.30
CA SER A 18 -23.16 0.98 21.05
C SER A 18 -23.85 0.56 22.33
N ASP A 19 -24.24 1.52 23.14
CA ASP A 19 -25.41 1.42 24.02
C ASP A 19 -25.75 2.82 24.52
N THR A 20 -26.61 3.50 23.79
CA THR A 20 -27.02 4.88 24.07
C THR A 20 -28.13 5.00 25.10
N SER A 21 -28.37 3.97 25.91
CA SER A 21 -29.45 3.98 26.92
C SER A 21 -29.06 3.53 28.32
N GLU A 22 -27.80 3.17 28.57
CA GLU A 22 -27.36 2.85 29.94
C GLU A 22 -26.29 3.83 30.40
N GLU A 23 -26.46 4.37 31.62
CA GLU A 23 -25.50 5.22 32.31
C GLU A 23 -24.09 4.67 32.19
N TYR A 24 -23.13 5.53 31.83
CA TYR A 24 -21.72 5.21 31.70
C TYR A 24 -21.16 4.72 33.04
N SER A 25 -21.18 3.40 33.24
CA SER A 25 -20.55 2.75 34.36
C SER A 25 -19.15 2.27 33.96
N PRO A 26 -18.09 2.69 34.67
CA PRO A 26 -16.72 2.26 34.36
C PRO A 26 -16.53 0.73 34.51
N GLU A 27 -17.45 0.03 35.15
CA GLU A 27 -17.41 -1.42 35.33
C GLU A 27 -17.84 -2.25 34.12
N LYS A 28 -18.52 -1.62 33.11
CA LYS A 28 -18.95 -2.31 31.87
C LYS A 28 -17.95 -2.24 30.73
N ARG A 29 -16.73 -1.81 30.97
CA ARG A 29 -15.67 -1.83 29.94
C ARG A 29 -15.32 -3.26 29.58
N ARG A 30 -15.54 -3.67 28.33
CA ARG A 30 -15.00 -4.95 27.85
C ARG A 30 -13.50 -4.84 27.76
N THR A 31 -12.80 -5.51 28.67
CA THR A 31 -11.35 -5.67 28.61
C THR A 31 -11.05 -6.77 27.60
N LEU A 32 -10.22 -6.47 26.60
CA LEU A 32 -9.61 -7.51 25.77
C LEU A 32 -8.79 -8.42 26.67
N ASP A 33 -9.16 -9.70 26.71
CA ASP A 33 -8.42 -10.70 27.48
C ASP A 33 -7.14 -11.05 26.71
N PHE A 34 -6.05 -10.36 27.05
CA PHE A 34 -4.74 -10.57 26.44
C PHE A 34 -4.18 -11.97 26.67
N SER A 35 -4.72 -12.74 27.61
CA SER A 35 -4.34 -14.15 27.76
C SER A 35 -4.75 -15.01 26.57
N LYS A 36 -5.76 -14.56 25.81
CA LYS A 36 -6.21 -15.18 24.56
C LYS A 36 -5.45 -14.69 23.33
N ILE A 37 -4.77 -13.54 23.41
CA ILE A 37 -3.94 -12.99 22.36
C ILE A 37 -2.57 -13.63 22.45
N LYS A 38 -2.33 -14.61 21.61
CA LYS A 38 -1.02 -15.25 21.51
C LYS A 38 -0.07 -14.30 20.76
N VAL A 39 1.16 -14.18 21.28
CA VAL A 39 2.20 -13.29 20.73
C VAL A 39 2.37 -13.54 19.23
N GLY A 40 2.33 -12.47 18.44
CA GLY A 40 2.50 -12.57 16.99
C GLY A 40 3.90 -13.09 16.63
N LEU A 41 3.97 -13.94 15.61
CA LEU A 41 5.20 -14.50 15.06
C LEU A 41 6.28 -13.47 14.80
N LYS A 42 5.90 -12.32 14.27
CA LYS A 42 6.83 -11.25 13.91
C LYS A 42 7.67 -10.73 15.07
N THR A 43 7.07 -10.62 16.27
CA THR A 43 7.80 -10.20 17.48
C THR A 43 8.82 -11.24 17.93
N LEU A 44 8.54 -12.51 17.70
CA LEU A 44 9.43 -13.61 18.03
C LEU A 44 10.57 -13.74 17.00
N GLU A 45 10.27 -13.58 15.73
CA GLU A 45 11.29 -13.55 14.65
C GLU A 45 12.25 -12.37 14.83
N ASP A 46 11.74 -11.17 15.09
CA ASP A 46 12.57 -9.99 15.34
C ASP A 46 13.48 -10.19 16.57
N ALA A 47 13.01 -10.86 17.61
CA ALA A 47 13.81 -11.16 18.81
C ALA A 47 14.90 -12.21 18.54
N VAL A 48 14.67 -13.16 17.64
CA VAL A 48 15.66 -14.19 17.26
C VAL A 48 16.70 -13.62 16.29
N LEU A 49 16.27 -12.78 15.32
CA LEU A 49 17.14 -12.16 14.33
C LEU A 49 18.08 -11.09 14.92
N THR A 50 17.66 -10.37 15.98
CA THR A 50 18.54 -9.40 16.65
C THR A 50 19.71 -10.04 17.39
N ASN A 51 19.63 -11.32 17.70
CA ASN A 51 20.70 -12.07 18.39
C ASN A 51 21.65 -12.80 17.42
N SER A 52 21.37 -12.84 16.12
CA SER A 52 22.25 -13.48 15.14
C SER A 52 23.22 -12.46 14.55
N GLY A 53 24.52 -12.60 14.85
CA GLY A 53 25.62 -11.76 14.35
C GLY A 53 25.87 -11.85 12.84
N ASP A 54 24.93 -12.37 12.05
CA ASP A 54 25.05 -12.64 10.61
C ASP A 54 24.77 -11.43 9.70
N LEU A 55 24.34 -10.28 10.25
CA LEU A 55 23.99 -9.09 9.47
C LEU A 55 25.12 -8.56 8.55
N LYS A 56 26.39 -8.76 8.92
CA LYS A 56 27.52 -8.29 8.09
C LYS A 56 27.76 -9.16 6.83
N LYS A 57 27.45 -10.46 6.89
CA LYS A 57 27.59 -11.36 5.72
C LYS A 57 26.48 -11.17 4.69
N VAL A 58 25.27 -10.86 5.15
CA VAL A 58 24.11 -10.62 4.30
C VAL A 58 24.33 -9.40 3.40
N ASN A 59 24.88 -8.32 3.93
CA ASN A 59 25.07 -7.06 3.20
C ASN A 59 25.98 -7.21 1.96
N SER A 60 27.06 -7.98 2.04
CA SER A 60 27.99 -8.15 0.91
C SER A 60 27.44 -9.05 -0.21
N GLN A 61 26.48 -9.93 0.10
CA GLN A 61 25.88 -10.83 -0.88
C GLN A 61 24.68 -10.20 -1.61
N CYS A 62 23.94 -9.31 -0.96
CA CYS A 62 22.82 -8.63 -1.58
C CYS A 62 23.23 -7.55 -2.59
N ALA A 63 24.43 -6.99 -2.45
CA ALA A 63 24.97 -5.97 -3.36
C ALA A 63 25.70 -6.55 -4.58
N ASP A 64 25.75 -7.86 -4.74
CA ASP A 64 26.41 -8.54 -5.87
C ASP A 64 25.39 -8.82 -6.97
N LYS A 65 25.54 -8.15 -8.11
CA LYS A 65 24.63 -8.26 -9.27
C LYS A 65 24.46 -9.70 -9.76
N GLN A 66 25.55 -10.49 -9.81
CA GLN A 66 25.49 -11.86 -10.30
C GLN A 66 24.65 -12.74 -9.37
N LYS A 67 24.82 -12.61 -8.05
CA LYS A 67 24.01 -13.35 -7.06
C LYS A 67 22.55 -12.97 -7.07
N VAL A 68 22.23 -11.69 -7.38
CA VAL A 68 20.84 -11.24 -7.55
C VAL A 68 20.22 -11.93 -8.77
N LEU A 69 20.93 -11.96 -9.91
CA LEU A 69 20.46 -12.63 -11.12
C LEU A 69 20.31 -14.14 -10.91
N GLU A 70 21.25 -14.79 -10.23
CA GLU A 70 21.16 -16.21 -9.87
C GLU A 70 19.94 -16.50 -8.98
N ALA A 71 19.64 -15.62 -8.02
CA ALA A 71 18.46 -15.77 -7.16
C ALA A 71 17.14 -15.63 -7.93
N ILE A 72 17.09 -14.75 -8.93
CA ILE A 72 15.94 -14.56 -9.81
C ILE A 72 15.76 -15.77 -10.74
N ASP A 73 16.82 -16.20 -11.41
CA ASP A 73 16.83 -17.31 -12.37
C ASP A 73 16.46 -18.65 -11.71
N SER A 74 16.95 -18.87 -10.49
CA SER A 74 16.67 -20.09 -9.71
C SER A 74 15.33 -20.06 -8.94
N TYR A 75 14.53 -19.00 -9.07
CA TYR A 75 13.29 -18.79 -8.29
C TYR A 75 13.49 -18.96 -6.78
N ASN A 76 14.62 -18.50 -6.26
CA ASN A 76 14.90 -18.54 -4.83
C ASN A 76 14.18 -17.41 -4.10
N TYR A 77 12.89 -17.64 -3.79
CA TYR A 77 12.02 -16.65 -3.16
C TYR A 77 12.57 -16.11 -1.83
N ALA A 78 13.18 -16.97 -1.01
CA ALA A 78 13.76 -16.55 0.26
C ALA A 78 14.88 -15.53 0.06
N LYS A 79 15.78 -15.79 -0.92
CA LYS A 79 16.87 -14.90 -1.24
C LYS A 79 16.39 -13.60 -1.89
N MET A 80 15.39 -13.69 -2.78
CA MET A 80 14.78 -12.50 -3.38
C MET A 80 14.14 -11.58 -2.32
N ARG A 81 13.46 -12.14 -1.31
CA ARG A 81 12.90 -11.38 -0.18
C ARG A 81 13.97 -10.68 0.64
N GLU A 82 15.06 -11.37 0.91
CA GLU A 82 16.23 -10.82 1.62
C GLU A 82 16.88 -9.65 0.86
N ILE A 83 17.08 -9.82 -0.45
CA ILE A 83 17.61 -8.77 -1.34
C ILE A 83 16.66 -7.57 -1.36
N SER A 84 15.37 -7.80 -1.54
CA SER A 84 14.35 -6.73 -1.54
C SER A 84 14.34 -5.95 -0.23
N ASP A 85 14.42 -6.63 0.91
CA ASP A 85 14.49 -5.98 2.23
C ASP A 85 15.77 -5.17 2.43
N PHE A 86 16.89 -5.66 1.91
CA PHE A 86 18.14 -4.93 1.93
C PHE A 86 18.04 -3.62 1.12
N PHE A 87 17.60 -3.70 -0.15
CA PHE A 87 17.47 -2.52 -1.00
C PHE A 87 16.39 -1.56 -0.51
N TYR A 88 15.30 -2.05 0.07
CA TYR A 88 14.30 -1.19 0.69
C TYR A 88 14.86 -0.32 1.83
N LYS A 89 15.84 -0.83 2.59
CA LYS A 89 16.48 -0.12 3.70
C LYS A 89 17.60 0.81 3.23
N THR A 90 18.35 0.42 2.20
CA THR A 90 19.60 1.09 1.79
C THR A 90 19.44 1.99 0.58
N ASN A 91 18.49 1.71 -0.33
CA ASN A 91 18.32 2.46 -1.56
C ASN A 91 17.02 3.27 -1.56
N GLY A 92 17.15 4.60 -1.71
CA GLY A 92 16.01 5.53 -1.68
C GLY A 92 15.05 5.36 -2.84
N ILE A 93 15.55 5.06 -4.05
CA ILE A 93 14.72 4.86 -5.26
C ILE A 93 13.86 3.61 -5.08
N TYR A 94 14.46 2.49 -4.68
CA TYR A 94 13.75 1.24 -4.43
C TYR A 94 12.66 1.40 -3.36
N SER A 95 13.02 2.06 -2.25
CA SER A 95 12.06 2.34 -1.17
C SER A 95 10.89 3.20 -1.65
N ARG A 96 11.15 4.19 -2.52
CA ARG A 96 10.11 5.07 -3.07
C ARG A 96 9.20 4.35 -4.04
N LEU A 97 9.73 3.50 -4.92
CA LEU A 97 8.96 2.64 -5.82
C LEU A 97 8.01 1.72 -5.04
N CYS A 98 8.52 1.03 -4.01
CA CYS A 98 7.68 0.18 -3.17
C CYS A 98 6.56 0.96 -2.45
N LYS A 99 6.88 2.16 -1.91
CA LYS A 99 5.88 3.02 -1.25
C LYS A 99 4.84 3.55 -2.22
N TYR A 100 5.26 3.91 -3.43
CA TYR A 100 4.36 4.36 -4.49
C TYR A 100 3.34 3.28 -4.83
N ALA A 101 3.79 2.08 -5.18
CA ALA A 101 2.90 0.98 -5.55
C ALA A 101 1.98 0.55 -4.39
N ALA A 102 2.49 0.50 -3.15
CA ALA A 102 1.70 0.12 -1.99
C ALA A 102 0.60 1.12 -1.62
N ASN A 103 0.82 2.41 -1.90
CA ASN A 103 -0.11 3.48 -1.55
C ASN A 103 -0.85 4.06 -2.76
N LEU A 104 -0.76 3.42 -3.92
CA LEU A 104 -1.45 3.86 -5.13
C LEU A 104 -2.96 3.84 -4.92
N TYR A 105 -3.51 2.73 -4.40
CA TYR A 105 -4.91 2.59 -4.06
C TYR A 105 -5.22 3.10 -2.66
N ARG A 106 -6.41 3.68 -2.48
CA ARG A 106 -6.88 4.25 -1.22
C ARG A 106 -7.63 3.25 -0.34
N TYR A 107 -7.95 2.07 -0.89
CA TYR A 107 -8.70 1.01 -0.21
C TYR A 107 -10.04 1.48 0.35
N ASP A 108 -10.74 2.34 -0.39
CA ASP A 108 -12.10 2.76 -0.06
C ASP A 108 -13.04 1.57 -0.30
N TRP A 109 -13.91 1.28 0.67
CA TRP A 109 -14.76 0.09 0.66
C TRP A 109 -16.21 0.42 0.99
N MET A 110 -17.11 -0.43 0.50
CA MET A 110 -18.55 -0.36 0.76
C MET A 110 -19.11 -1.76 1.01
N VAL A 111 -20.04 -1.87 1.97
CA VAL A 111 -20.84 -3.09 2.18
C VAL A 111 -22.13 -2.97 1.43
N THR A 112 -22.43 -3.93 0.56
CA THR A 112 -23.66 -4.00 -0.21
C THR A 112 -24.51 -5.16 0.30
N PRO A 113 -25.75 -4.91 0.77
CA PRO A 113 -26.68 -5.96 1.13
C PRO A 113 -27.39 -6.53 -0.13
N TYR A 114 -27.41 -7.83 -0.24
CA TYR A 114 -28.21 -8.59 -1.23
C TYR A 114 -29.39 -9.19 -0.49
N ILE A 115 -30.59 -8.70 -0.76
CA ILE A 115 -31.82 -9.05 -0.03
C ILE A 115 -32.75 -9.82 -0.97
N ASN A 116 -33.29 -10.97 -0.51
CA ASN A 116 -34.33 -11.69 -1.22
C ASN A 116 -35.68 -11.18 -0.73
N GLU A 117 -36.37 -10.43 -1.59
CA GLU A 117 -37.68 -9.85 -1.29
C GLU A 117 -38.69 -10.92 -0.85
N GLY A 118 -39.47 -10.60 0.17
CA GLY A 118 -40.48 -11.49 0.74
C GLY A 118 -39.97 -12.59 1.68
N LYS A 119 -38.64 -12.76 1.85
CA LYS A 119 -38.05 -13.76 2.74
C LYS A 119 -37.18 -13.17 3.86
N ALA A 120 -36.77 -11.93 3.71
CA ALA A 120 -35.92 -11.23 4.66
C ALA A 120 -36.75 -10.41 5.66
N ASP A 121 -36.32 -10.41 6.91
CA ASP A 121 -36.79 -9.54 7.95
C ASP A 121 -35.91 -8.28 7.94
N ASN A 122 -36.49 -7.14 7.62
CA ASN A 122 -35.76 -5.88 7.42
C ASN A 122 -34.98 -5.46 8.66
N ASP A 123 -35.53 -5.63 9.88
CA ASP A 123 -34.87 -5.24 11.11
C ASP A 123 -33.63 -6.11 11.37
N LYS A 124 -33.72 -7.41 11.06
CA LYS A 124 -32.58 -8.32 11.15
C LYS A 124 -31.50 -8.01 10.11
N VAL A 125 -31.91 -7.68 8.88
CA VAL A 125 -30.98 -7.25 7.83
C VAL A 125 -30.25 -5.99 8.27
N LEU A 126 -30.96 -5.01 8.78
CA LEU A 126 -30.37 -3.75 9.23
C LEU A 126 -29.39 -3.96 10.38
N THR A 127 -29.78 -4.77 11.38
CA THR A 127 -28.91 -5.11 12.51
C THR A 127 -27.63 -5.80 12.04
N GLN A 128 -27.73 -6.79 11.16
CA GLN A 128 -26.57 -7.50 10.65
C GLN A 128 -25.70 -6.63 9.74
N PHE A 129 -26.30 -5.71 9.00
CA PHE A 129 -25.59 -4.72 8.20
C PHE A 129 -24.72 -3.81 9.07
N TYR A 130 -25.27 -3.27 10.16
CA TYR A 130 -24.49 -2.47 11.11
C TYR A 130 -23.40 -3.30 11.81
N ASN A 131 -23.66 -4.56 12.11
CA ASN A 131 -22.63 -5.47 12.65
C ASN A 131 -21.48 -5.64 11.65
N ALA A 132 -21.76 -5.77 10.36
CA ALA A 132 -20.73 -5.86 9.32
C ALA A 132 -19.90 -4.57 9.22
N LEU A 133 -20.56 -3.41 9.23
CA LEU A 133 -19.86 -2.13 9.22
C LEU A 133 -18.97 -1.97 10.46
N THR A 134 -19.48 -2.25 11.65
CA THR A 134 -18.74 -2.15 12.91
C THR A 134 -17.53 -3.08 12.94
N LEU A 135 -17.69 -4.31 12.47
CA LEU A 135 -16.59 -5.27 12.37
C LEU A 135 -15.44 -4.74 11.48
N LEU A 136 -15.78 -4.23 10.30
CA LEU A 136 -14.80 -3.72 9.34
C LEU A 136 -14.15 -2.40 9.80
N ASP A 137 -14.91 -1.52 10.44
CA ASP A 137 -14.37 -0.28 11.03
C ASP A 137 -13.40 -0.60 12.18
N ASN A 138 -13.77 -1.50 13.09
CA ASN A 138 -12.90 -1.95 14.19
C ASN A 138 -11.64 -2.65 13.67
N PHE A 139 -11.76 -3.40 12.58
CA PHE A 139 -10.63 -4.05 11.91
C PHE A 139 -9.65 -3.05 11.27
N ASN A 140 -10.10 -1.83 11.02
CA ASN A 140 -9.32 -0.79 10.32
C ASN A 140 -8.78 -1.25 8.96
N VAL A 141 -9.70 -1.58 8.07
CA VAL A 141 -9.44 -2.16 6.75
C VAL A 141 -8.34 -1.45 5.99
N LYS A 142 -8.39 -0.11 5.88
CA LYS A 142 -7.42 0.68 5.09
C LYS A 142 -5.99 0.51 5.61
N MET A 143 -5.81 0.53 6.93
CA MET A 143 -4.49 0.39 7.53
C MET A 143 -3.93 -1.02 7.34
N PHE A 144 -4.78 -2.05 7.48
CA PHE A 144 -4.36 -3.43 7.28
C PHE A 144 -3.98 -3.69 5.81
N LEU A 145 -4.83 -3.29 4.86
CA LEU A 145 -4.58 -3.51 3.43
C LEU A 145 -3.33 -2.77 2.95
N GLY A 146 -3.10 -1.53 3.41
CA GLY A 146 -1.87 -0.80 3.09
C GLY A 146 -0.60 -1.52 3.59
N LYS A 147 -0.64 -2.11 4.79
CA LYS A 147 0.48 -2.93 5.30
C LYS A 147 0.64 -4.23 4.51
N ALA A 148 -0.45 -4.91 4.19
CA ALA A 148 -0.43 -6.13 3.40
C ALA A 148 0.10 -5.88 1.98
N ALA A 149 -0.36 -4.82 1.31
CA ALA A 149 0.15 -4.40 0.01
C ALA A 149 1.67 -4.15 0.04
N MET A 150 2.16 -3.41 1.04
CA MET A 150 3.59 -3.19 1.21
C MET A 150 4.38 -4.50 1.35
N ARG A 151 3.81 -5.49 2.04
CA ARG A 151 4.43 -6.82 2.18
C ARG A 151 4.45 -7.57 0.86
N VAL A 152 3.32 -7.60 0.14
CA VAL A 152 3.25 -8.27 -1.18
C VAL A 152 4.24 -7.65 -2.15
N ILE A 153 4.32 -6.32 -2.23
CA ILE A 153 5.23 -5.64 -3.14
C ILE A 153 6.70 -5.94 -2.81
N ARG A 154 7.05 -5.98 -1.52
CA ARG A 154 8.44 -6.23 -1.09
C ARG A 154 8.82 -7.70 -1.08
N HIS A 155 7.91 -8.59 -0.71
CA HIS A 155 8.20 -10.01 -0.50
C HIS A 155 7.59 -10.93 -1.56
N GLY A 156 6.79 -10.38 -2.50
CA GLY A 156 6.05 -11.15 -3.50
C GLY A 156 4.78 -11.79 -2.96
N ALA A 157 4.72 -12.08 -1.67
CA ALA A 157 3.55 -12.68 -1.03
C ALA A 157 3.38 -12.19 0.41
N TYR A 158 2.13 -12.24 0.88
CA TYR A 158 1.73 -12.09 2.28
C TYR A 158 0.89 -13.29 2.68
N TYR A 159 1.25 -13.94 3.77
CA TYR A 159 0.50 -15.04 4.35
C TYR A 159 -0.03 -14.66 5.72
N GLY A 160 -1.31 -14.92 5.95
CA GLY A 160 -1.97 -14.57 7.19
C GLY A 160 -2.90 -15.65 7.70
N TYR A 161 -3.13 -15.63 8.99
CA TYR A 161 -4.09 -16.50 9.67
C TYR A 161 -5.06 -15.68 10.51
N LYS A 162 -6.36 -15.83 10.24
CA LYS A 162 -7.45 -15.13 10.94
C LYS A 162 -7.74 -15.82 12.27
N ILE A 163 -7.62 -15.11 13.36
CA ILE A 163 -7.98 -15.58 14.71
C ILE A 163 -9.17 -14.75 15.20
N PRO A 164 -10.40 -15.27 15.16
CA PRO A 164 -11.55 -14.57 15.72
C PRO A 164 -11.43 -14.55 17.25
N VAL A 165 -11.53 -13.37 17.84
CA VAL A 165 -11.53 -13.18 19.31
C VAL A 165 -12.97 -13.13 19.80
N ASP A 166 -13.78 -12.30 19.18
CA ASP A 166 -15.21 -12.17 19.42
C ASP A 166 -15.95 -11.75 18.13
N ALA A 167 -17.23 -11.40 18.25
CA ALA A 167 -18.06 -11.05 17.10
C ALA A 167 -17.63 -9.75 16.38
N GLN A 168 -16.81 -8.91 17.00
CA GLN A 168 -16.40 -7.60 16.49
C GLN A 168 -14.87 -7.43 16.40
N HIS A 169 -14.08 -8.37 16.90
CA HIS A 169 -12.64 -8.28 16.94
C HIS A 169 -11.99 -9.51 16.30
N ILE A 170 -11.10 -9.26 15.36
CA ILE A 170 -10.33 -10.27 14.64
C ILE A 170 -8.86 -9.90 14.74
N ILE A 171 -8.03 -10.89 15.06
CA ILE A 171 -6.58 -10.76 15.02
C ILE A 171 -6.08 -11.45 13.77
N ILE A 172 -5.20 -10.79 13.05
CA ILE A 172 -4.47 -11.39 11.93
C ILE A 172 -3.05 -11.68 12.40
N GLN A 173 -2.69 -12.95 12.35
CA GLN A 173 -1.34 -13.40 12.57
C GLN A 173 -0.64 -13.53 11.22
N GLU A 174 0.41 -12.73 10.99
CA GLU A 174 1.28 -12.86 9.82
C GLU A 174 2.09 -14.16 9.95
N LEU A 175 2.13 -14.96 8.90
CA LEU A 175 2.91 -16.19 8.82
C LEU A 175 4.23 -15.93 8.09
N PRO A 176 5.32 -16.64 8.46
CA PRO A 176 6.62 -16.50 7.79
C PRO A 176 6.54 -17.00 6.35
N ALA A 177 6.69 -16.10 5.38
CA ALA A 177 6.51 -16.40 3.97
C ALA A 177 7.47 -17.50 3.45
N ASN A 178 8.67 -17.65 4.05
CA ASN A 178 9.61 -18.69 3.68
C ASN A 178 9.19 -20.12 4.07
N TYR A 179 8.20 -20.22 4.97
CA TYR A 179 7.63 -21.49 5.42
C TYR A 179 6.17 -21.64 4.99
N CYS A 180 5.70 -20.80 4.09
CA CYS A 180 4.38 -20.86 3.50
C CYS A 180 4.48 -21.07 2.00
N ARG A 181 3.47 -21.71 1.40
CA ARG A 181 3.29 -21.82 -0.04
C ARG A 181 1.82 -21.95 -0.40
N SER A 182 1.49 -21.65 -1.65
CA SER A 182 0.16 -21.92 -2.22
C SER A 182 0.33 -22.65 -3.54
N ARG A 183 -0.19 -23.88 -3.64
CA ARG A 183 -0.12 -24.71 -4.85
C ARG A 183 -1.40 -24.78 -5.62
N PHE A 184 -2.50 -24.43 -5.00
CA PHE A 184 -3.83 -24.45 -5.61
C PHE A 184 -4.74 -23.40 -4.99
N GLU A 185 -5.82 -23.11 -5.66
CA GLU A 185 -6.80 -22.13 -5.24
C GLU A 185 -8.14 -22.77 -4.94
N VAL A 186 -8.84 -22.26 -3.95
CA VAL A 186 -10.21 -22.63 -3.60
C VAL A 186 -11.11 -21.43 -3.83
N ASN A 187 -11.98 -21.50 -4.82
CA ASN A 187 -12.86 -20.39 -5.21
C ASN A 187 -12.08 -19.09 -5.52
N GLY A 188 -10.95 -19.21 -6.23
CA GLY A 188 -10.08 -18.08 -6.59
C GLY A 188 -9.28 -17.47 -5.42
N ARG A 189 -9.21 -18.17 -4.27
CA ARG A 189 -8.35 -17.79 -3.16
C ARG A 189 -7.22 -18.80 -2.99
N PRO A 190 -5.97 -18.35 -2.85
CA PRO A 190 -4.85 -19.24 -2.62
C PRO A 190 -5.04 -20.08 -1.34
N ALA A 191 -4.91 -21.39 -1.47
CA ALA A 191 -4.90 -22.32 -0.34
C ALA A 191 -3.52 -22.32 0.30
N VAL A 192 -3.43 -22.11 1.61
CA VAL A 192 -2.17 -21.92 2.31
C VAL A 192 -1.70 -23.22 2.92
N GLU A 193 -0.50 -23.64 2.57
CA GLU A 193 0.24 -24.70 3.24
C GLU A 193 1.36 -24.09 4.09
N PHE A 194 1.48 -24.58 5.33
CA PHE A 194 2.51 -24.15 6.27
C PHE A 194 3.48 -25.31 6.57
N ASN A 195 4.78 -25.03 6.49
CA ASN A 195 5.81 -26.02 6.78
C ASN A 195 6.09 -26.05 8.29
N MET A 196 5.72 -27.15 8.93
CA MET A 196 5.88 -27.35 10.38
C MET A 196 7.34 -27.42 10.82
N LYS A 197 8.33 -27.60 9.90
CA LYS A 197 9.75 -27.49 10.20
C LYS A 197 10.15 -26.13 10.76
N TYR A 198 9.35 -25.08 10.47
CA TYR A 198 9.55 -23.75 11.03
C TYR A 198 9.83 -23.78 12.53
N PHE A 199 9.07 -24.55 13.28
CA PHE A 199 9.22 -24.62 14.74
C PHE A 199 10.56 -25.24 15.15
N ASP A 200 11.06 -26.22 14.40
CA ASP A 200 12.30 -26.90 14.71
C ASP A 200 13.54 -26.09 14.28
N GLU A 201 13.45 -25.44 13.15
CA GLU A 201 14.56 -24.66 12.58
C GLU A 201 14.75 -23.32 13.31
N THR A 202 13.63 -22.65 13.63
CA THR A 202 13.67 -21.35 14.29
C THR A 202 13.91 -21.45 15.80
N PHE A 203 13.34 -22.47 16.47
CA PHE A 203 13.41 -22.62 17.93
C PHE A 203 14.17 -23.91 18.29
N LYS A 204 15.49 -23.81 18.45
CA LYS A 204 16.36 -24.97 18.72
C LYS A 204 16.12 -25.56 20.12
N ASP A 205 15.82 -24.73 21.12
CA ASP A 205 15.50 -25.22 22.47
C ASP A 205 14.11 -25.87 22.51
N THR A 206 14.09 -27.14 22.94
CA THR A 206 12.86 -27.95 22.99
C THR A 206 11.81 -27.39 23.91
N VAL A 207 12.20 -26.83 25.07
CA VAL A 207 11.26 -26.30 26.07
C VAL A 207 10.61 -25.01 25.53
N GLN A 208 11.42 -24.12 24.96
CA GLN A 208 10.95 -22.89 24.36
C GLN A 208 10.04 -23.19 23.14
N ARG A 209 10.45 -24.10 22.27
CA ARG A 209 9.67 -24.54 21.12
C ARG A 209 8.28 -25.03 21.48
N LEU A 210 8.18 -25.93 22.50
CA LEU A 210 6.89 -26.45 22.95
C LEU A 210 5.99 -25.35 23.53
N LYS A 211 6.57 -24.37 24.24
CA LYS A 211 5.82 -23.20 24.72
C LYS A 211 5.26 -22.40 23.57
N ILE A 212 6.07 -22.15 22.54
CA ILE A 212 5.69 -21.38 21.36
C ILE A 212 4.61 -22.11 20.55
N VAL A 213 4.77 -23.41 20.29
CA VAL A 213 3.74 -24.21 19.59
C VAL A 213 2.40 -24.13 20.32
N LYS A 214 2.39 -24.17 21.68
CA LYS A 214 1.18 -23.98 22.46
C LYS A 214 0.55 -22.60 22.34
N MET A 215 1.31 -21.58 21.95
CA MET A 215 0.80 -20.23 21.72
C MET A 215 0.12 -20.08 20.36
N PHE A 216 0.39 -20.98 19.42
CA PHE A 216 -0.26 -20.99 18.11
C PHE A 216 -1.69 -21.54 18.17
N PRO A 217 -2.55 -21.22 17.19
CA PRO A 217 -3.87 -21.83 17.06
C PRO A 217 -3.82 -23.36 17.11
N LYS A 218 -4.91 -23.97 17.57
CA LYS A 218 -4.98 -25.44 17.73
C LYS A 218 -4.66 -26.22 16.46
N GLU A 219 -4.98 -25.66 15.30
CA GLU A 219 -4.68 -26.25 14.01
C GLU A 219 -3.18 -26.44 13.79
N PHE A 220 -2.36 -25.42 14.09
CA PHE A 220 -0.90 -25.54 14.02
C PHE A 220 -0.35 -26.54 15.04
N GLN A 221 -0.93 -26.59 16.23
CA GLN A 221 -0.54 -27.57 17.26
C GLN A 221 -0.79 -28.99 16.75
N HIS A 222 -1.96 -29.22 16.12
CA HIS A 222 -2.30 -30.50 15.52
C HIS A 222 -1.37 -30.86 14.35
N GLY A 223 -1.15 -29.92 13.43
CA GLY A 223 -0.22 -30.10 12.32
C GLY A 223 1.21 -30.43 12.79
N TYR A 224 1.70 -29.79 13.86
CA TYR A 224 3.00 -30.06 14.42
C TYR A 224 3.10 -31.47 15.05
N VAL A 225 2.04 -31.95 15.72
CA VAL A 225 1.99 -33.32 16.24
C VAL A 225 2.05 -34.33 15.08
N LEU A 226 1.25 -34.14 14.03
CA LEU A 226 1.27 -35.02 12.86
C LEU A 226 2.65 -35.03 12.16
N TYR A 227 3.31 -33.86 12.12
CA TYR A 227 4.67 -33.75 11.59
C TYR A 227 5.67 -34.60 12.43
N LYS A 228 5.61 -34.49 13.75
CA LYS A 228 6.49 -35.27 14.66
C LYS A 228 6.23 -36.75 14.61
N GLU A 229 4.98 -37.16 14.36
CA GLU A 229 4.60 -38.57 14.20
C GLU A 229 4.88 -39.14 12.80
N GLY A 230 5.39 -38.30 11.87
CA GLY A 230 5.62 -38.70 10.47
C GLY A 230 4.36 -39.02 9.69
N LYS A 231 3.20 -38.52 10.14
CA LYS A 231 1.89 -38.77 9.51
C LYS A 231 1.47 -37.75 8.47
N LEU A 232 2.26 -36.69 8.27
CA LEU A 232 2.02 -35.76 7.15
C LEU A 232 2.33 -36.47 5.84
N PRO A 233 1.50 -36.34 4.81
CA PRO A 233 1.72 -36.97 3.54
C PRO A 233 3.10 -36.57 2.99
N ALA A 234 3.94 -37.57 2.74
CA ALA A 234 5.19 -37.39 2.02
C ALA A 234 4.80 -37.17 0.56
N GLU A 235 5.04 -35.96 0.06
CA GLU A 235 4.81 -35.69 -1.36
C GLU A 235 5.88 -36.33 -2.20
N THR A 236 5.45 -37.00 -3.23
CA THR A 236 6.29 -37.59 -4.26
C THR A 236 7.03 -36.47 -5.01
N MET A 237 8.33 -36.67 -5.23
CA MET A 237 9.25 -35.80 -5.97
C MET A 237 10.01 -34.73 -5.17
N GLY A 238 10.77 -35.14 -4.18
CA GLY A 238 11.85 -34.30 -3.61
C GLY A 238 11.41 -33.23 -2.62
N ASP A 239 10.13 -33.11 -2.36
CA ASP A 239 9.61 -32.20 -1.35
C ASP A 239 9.92 -32.73 0.04
N SER A 240 10.49 -31.88 0.89
CA SER A 240 10.74 -32.24 2.27
C SER A 240 9.43 -32.38 3.03
N ALA A 241 9.25 -33.50 3.74
CA ALA A 241 8.11 -33.71 4.65
C ALA A 241 7.93 -32.52 5.59
N GLY A 242 6.69 -32.18 5.92
CA GLY A 242 6.39 -31.12 6.90
C GLY A 242 5.33 -30.11 6.49
N TRP A 243 4.88 -30.18 5.26
CA TRP A 243 3.81 -29.29 4.76
C TRP A 243 2.45 -29.73 5.29
N TYR A 244 1.73 -28.78 5.87
CA TYR A 244 0.38 -28.97 6.42
C TYR A 244 -0.56 -27.95 5.79
N LEU A 245 -1.66 -28.42 5.17
CA LEU A 245 -2.69 -27.57 4.59
C LEU A 245 -3.53 -26.95 5.71
N LEU A 246 -3.57 -25.63 5.76
CA LEU A 246 -4.38 -24.86 6.69
C LEU A 246 -5.82 -24.69 6.20
N ASP A 247 -6.77 -24.56 7.12
CA ASP A 247 -8.17 -24.32 6.81
C ASP A 247 -8.33 -22.97 6.09
N HIS A 248 -8.86 -23.01 4.88
CA HIS A 248 -9.08 -21.84 4.02
C HIS A 248 -10.11 -20.83 4.55
N ASN A 249 -10.85 -21.15 5.63
CA ASN A 249 -11.71 -20.21 6.33
C ASN A 249 -10.92 -19.31 7.29
N TYR A 250 -9.72 -19.71 7.66
CA TYR A 250 -8.86 -18.97 8.58
C TYR A 250 -7.55 -18.52 7.93
N ALA A 251 -6.93 -19.37 7.13
CA ALA A 251 -5.72 -19.05 6.43
C ALA A 251 -6.01 -18.33 5.10
N PHE A 252 -5.18 -17.36 4.75
CA PHE A 252 -5.28 -16.62 3.50
C PHE A 252 -3.90 -16.17 3.04
N ALA A 253 -3.77 -15.94 1.75
CA ALA A 253 -2.57 -15.37 1.16
C ALA A 253 -2.93 -14.29 0.14
N PHE A 254 -2.01 -13.36 -0.04
CA PHE A 254 -2.00 -12.41 -1.14
C PHE A 254 -0.68 -12.56 -1.89
N ASN A 255 -0.71 -12.52 -3.19
CA ASN A 255 0.46 -12.63 -4.04
C ASN A 255 0.39 -11.68 -5.24
N ASN A 256 1.50 -11.55 -5.93
CA ASN A 256 1.59 -10.70 -7.11
C ASN A 256 1.21 -11.51 -8.36
N CYS A 257 -0.05 -11.42 -8.79
CA CYS A 257 -0.57 -12.11 -9.98
C CYS A 257 -0.31 -13.62 -10.02
N GLY A 258 -0.40 -14.31 -8.88
CA GLY A 258 -0.14 -15.75 -8.78
C GLY A 258 1.32 -16.12 -8.55
N GLU A 259 2.24 -15.15 -8.57
CA GLU A 259 3.66 -15.35 -8.32
C GLU A 259 4.10 -14.77 -6.98
N GLU A 260 5.07 -15.42 -6.35
CA GLU A 260 5.64 -14.99 -5.07
C GLU A 260 6.92 -14.16 -5.24
N ILE A 261 6.99 -13.40 -6.33
CA ILE A 261 8.15 -12.61 -6.70
C ILE A 261 7.95 -11.16 -6.24
N PRO A 262 8.93 -10.55 -5.53
CA PRO A 262 8.88 -9.12 -5.19
C PRO A 262 8.73 -8.26 -6.45
N LEU A 263 7.78 -7.32 -6.46
CA LEU A 263 7.36 -6.58 -7.66
C LEU A 263 8.54 -5.89 -8.39
N PHE A 264 9.47 -5.32 -7.64
CA PHE A 264 10.59 -4.55 -8.19
C PHE A 264 11.94 -5.27 -8.10
N ILE A 265 11.97 -6.60 -7.94
CA ILE A 265 13.25 -7.33 -7.84
C ILE A 265 14.09 -7.21 -9.10
N SER A 266 13.45 -7.15 -10.28
CA SER A 266 14.08 -6.97 -11.58
C SER A 266 14.79 -5.62 -11.74
N VAL A 267 14.46 -4.63 -10.91
CA VAL A 267 15.10 -3.30 -10.92
C VAL A 267 16.45 -3.33 -10.19
N VAL A 268 16.64 -4.25 -9.26
CA VAL A 268 17.82 -4.31 -8.39
C VAL A 268 19.14 -4.37 -9.15
N PRO A 269 19.31 -5.18 -10.22
CA PRO A 269 20.54 -5.18 -11.01
C PRO A 269 20.90 -3.81 -11.59
N TYR A 270 19.88 -3.04 -12.03
CA TYR A 270 20.08 -1.69 -12.57
C TYR A 270 20.40 -0.65 -11.49
N LEU A 271 19.90 -0.84 -10.26
CA LEU A 271 20.28 -0.02 -9.13
C LEU A 271 21.74 -0.23 -8.73
N ILE A 272 22.23 -1.47 -8.82
CA ILE A 272 23.65 -1.79 -8.61
C ILE A 272 24.51 -1.10 -9.68
N ASP A 273 24.10 -1.16 -10.94
CA ASP A 273 24.80 -0.46 -12.03
C ASP A 273 24.81 1.07 -11.81
N LEU A 274 23.72 1.65 -11.31
CA LEU A 274 23.63 3.07 -11.00
C LEU A 274 24.59 3.46 -9.85
N ASP A 275 24.64 2.69 -8.77
CA ASP A 275 25.56 2.92 -7.67
C ASP A 275 27.02 2.85 -8.14
N GLN A 276 27.36 1.88 -9.01
CA GLN A 276 28.69 1.77 -9.60
C GLN A 276 29.04 2.94 -10.53
N ALA A 277 28.06 3.41 -11.34
CA ALA A 277 28.25 4.56 -12.20
C ALA A 277 28.48 5.85 -11.39
N GLN A 278 27.75 6.04 -10.31
CA GLN A 278 27.93 7.17 -9.39
C GLN A 278 29.30 7.13 -8.69
N ASP A 279 29.75 5.95 -8.28
CA ASP A 279 31.09 5.79 -7.68
C ASP A 279 32.21 6.07 -8.69
N LEU A 280 32.02 5.65 -9.96
CA LEU A 280 32.97 5.96 -11.03
C LEU A 280 33.02 7.48 -11.31
N ASP A 281 31.87 8.13 -11.35
CA ASP A 281 31.78 9.58 -11.54
C ASP A 281 32.45 10.36 -10.39
N ARG A 282 32.24 9.95 -9.15
CA ARG A 282 32.94 10.52 -7.98
C ARG A 282 34.46 10.35 -8.08
N LYS A 283 34.94 9.17 -8.55
CA LYS A 283 36.37 8.92 -8.77
C LYS A 283 36.91 9.78 -9.89
N LYS A 284 36.19 9.93 -11.01
CA LYS A 284 36.55 10.84 -12.11
C LYS A 284 36.65 12.29 -11.62
N MET A 285 35.65 12.78 -10.85
CA MET A 285 35.68 14.11 -10.25
C MET A 285 36.88 14.29 -9.31
N ALA A 286 37.17 13.28 -8.48
CA ALA A 286 38.34 13.32 -7.59
C ALA A 286 39.65 13.36 -8.40
N GLN A 287 39.77 12.61 -9.47
CA GLN A 287 40.93 12.63 -10.38
C GLN A 287 41.09 14.00 -11.08
N GLN A 288 40.00 14.64 -11.47
CA GLN A 288 40.05 15.97 -12.09
C GLN A 288 40.57 17.06 -11.13
N LEU A 289 40.44 16.83 -9.82
CA LEU A 289 40.96 17.73 -8.79
C LEU A 289 42.47 17.55 -8.55
N ILE A 290 43.04 16.40 -8.97
CA ILE A 290 44.49 16.13 -8.85
C ILE A 290 45.22 16.83 -9.99
N LYS A 291 46.02 17.85 -9.64
CA LYS A 291 46.90 18.57 -10.57
C LYS A 291 48.32 18.18 -10.26
N ILE A 292 49.02 17.70 -11.27
CA ILE A 292 50.44 17.46 -11.18
C ILE A 292 51.18 18.65 -11.79
N ILE A 293 51.96 19.36 -10.95
CA ILE A 293 52.82 20.46 -11.42
C ILE A 293 54.17 19.87 -11.72
N VAL A 294 54.53 19.88 -13.00
CA VAL A 294 55.87 19.44 -13.43
C VAL A 294 56.82 20.62 -13.34
N GLN A 295 57.78 20.53 -12.42
CA GLN A 295 58.86 21.49 -12.28
C GLN A 295 60.05 20.97 -13.09
N LYS A 296 60.30 21.55 -14.26
CA LYS A 296 61.42 21.19 -15.10
C LYS A 296 62.66 21.95 -14.66
N MET A 297 63.74 21.24 -14.36
CA MET A 297 65.03 21.82 -14.05
C MET A 297 65.80 22.14 -15.33
N PRO A 298 66.44 23.34 -15.43
CA PRO A 298 67.19 23.70 -16.61
C PRO A 298 68.47 22.88 -16.76
N ILE A 299 68.74 22.49 -18.00
CA ILE A 299 69.97 21.81 -18.42
C ILE A 299 70.73 22.76 -19.36
N ASP A 300 72.07 22.86 -19.20
CA ASP A 300 72.92 23.70 -20.08
C ASP A 300 73.02 23.11 -21.49
N LYS A 301 73.46 23.92 -22.47
CA LYS A 301 73.62 23.57 -23.89
C LYS A 301 74.52 22.37 -24.11
N ASN A 302 75.38 22.02 -23.15
CA ASN A 302 76.28 20.88 -23.19
C ASN A 302 75.67 19.62 -22.57
N GLY A 303 74.44 19.67 -22.04
CA GLY A 303 73.80 18.54 -21.37
C GLY A 303 74.16 18.44 -19.87
N ASP A 304 74.86 19.41 -19.32
CA ASP A 304 75.21 19.40 -17.89
C ASP A 304 74.09 20.02 -17.03
N LEU A 305 73.93 19.50 -15.83
CA LEU A 305 72.96 20.00 -14.85
C LEU A 305 73.35 21.41 -14.38
N VAL A 306 72.42 22.38 -14.47
CA VAL A 306 72.64 23.75 -14.01
C VAL A 306 72.53 23.82 -12.49
N PHE A 307 71.76 22.95 -11.86
CA PHE A 307 71.61 22.83 -10.40
C PHE A 307 72.15 21.47 -9.96
N ASP A 308 72.81 21.45 -8.81
CA ASP A 308 73.24 20.20 -8.19
C ASP A 308 71.97 19.44 -7.68
N VAL A 309 72.09 18.12 -7.54
CA VAL A 309 70.99 17.24 -7.11
C VAL A 309 70.45 17.66 -5.74
N GLU A 310 71.31 18.14 -4.86
CA GLU A 310 70.91 18.67 -3.54
C GLU A 310 70.08 19.96 -3.65
N GLU A 311 70.48 20.90 -4.49
CA GLU A 311 69.76 22.15 -4.76
C GLU A 311 68.43 21.90 -5.43
N ALA A 312 68.36 20.94 -6.36
CA ALA A 312 67.12 20.50 -7.00
C ALA A 312 66.15 19.90 -5.95
N GLY A 313 66.69 19.15 -4.97
CA GLY A 313 65.92 18.59 -3.86
C GLY A 313 65.34 19.67 -2.93
N GLU A 314 66.12 20.71 -2.65
CA GLU A 314 65.67 21.87 -1.84
C GLU A 314 64.56 22.66 -2.56
N LEU A 315 64.69 22.91 -3.85
CA LEU A 315 63.68 23.56 -4.68
C LEU A 315 62.39 22.71 -4.73
N HIS A 316 62.49 21.38 -4.87
CA HIS A 316 61.37 20.48 -4.81
C HIS A 316 60.64 20.57 -3.44
N ASN A 317 61.40 20.44 -2.35
CA ASN A 317 60.85 20.52 -0.99
C ASN A 317 60.19 21.88 -0.70
N ASN A 318 60.75 22.99 -1.22
CA ASN A 318 60.15 24.29 -1.11
C ASN A 318 58.87 24.41 -1.91
N ALA A 319 58.79 23.87 -3.14
CA ALA A 319 57.61 23.84 -3.96
C ALA A 319 56.51 22.98 -3.31
N VAL A 320 56.86 21.78 -2.82
CA VAL A 320 55.94 20.91 -2.08
C VAL A 320 55.41 21.63 -0.82
N ARG A 321 56.25 22.35 -0.07
CA ARG A 321 55.85 23.05 1.15
C ARG A 321 54.95 24.28 0.85
N MET A 322 55.17 24.97 -0.26
CA MET A 322 54.34 26.07 -0.70
C MET A 322 52.99 25.61 -1.17
N LEU A 323 52.93 24.44 -1.85
CA LEU A 323 51.71 23.86 -2.43
C LEU A 323 50.99 22.90 -1.47
N SER A 324 51.62 22.50 -0.36
CA SER A 324 51.03 21.56 0.62
C SER A 324 49.69 22.00 1.25
N LYS A 325 49.33 23.27 1.09
CA LYS A 325 48.01 23.80 1.49
C LYS A 325 46.93 23.68 0.41
N ALA A 326 47.30 23.33 -0.82
CA ALA A 326 46.37 23.15 -1.92
C ALA A 326 45.99 21.65 -2.01
N ILE A 327 44.69 21.36 -1.85
CA ILE A 327 44.18 19.98 -1.90
C ILE A 327 44.34 19.43 -3.33
N GLY A 328 44.96 18.26 -3.45
CA GLY A 328 45.06 17.53 -4.73
C GLY A 328 46.11 18.03 -5.70
N VAL A 329 47.17 18.71 -5.20
CA VAL A 329 48.29 19.17 -6.02
C VAL A 329 49.56 18.42 -5.62
N ASP A 330 50.12 17.63 -6.56
CA ASP A 330 51.40 16.99 -6.42
C ASP A 330 52.45 17.69 -7.28
N VAL A 331 53.71 17.68 -6.86
CA VAL A 331 54.82 18.29 -7.57
C VAL A 331 55.81 17.19 -8.01
N LEU A 332 56.01 17.11 -9.30
CA LEU A 332 57.04 16.24 -9.91
C LEU A 332 58.18 17.09 -10.40
N THR A 333 59.37 16.98 -9.76
CA THR A 333 60.60 17.63 -10.22
C THR A 333 61.42 16.68 -11.07
N THR A 334 61.76 17.06 -12.30
CA THR A 334 62.48 16.26 -13.25
C THR A 334 63.48 17.04 -14.10
N PHE A 335 64.56 16.43 -14.52
CA PHE A 335 65.50 16.96 -15.50
C PHE A 335 65.15 16.51 -16.94
N ALA A 336 64.29 15.52 -17.09
CA ALA A 336 63.78 15.05 -18.36
C ALA A 336 62.64 15.91 -18.90
N ASP A 337 62.52 15.94 -20.22
CA ASP A 337 61.36 16.58 -20.88
C ASP A 337 60.17 15.60 -20.81
N ILE A 338 59.34 15.78 -19.78
CA ILE A 338 58.14 15.02 -19.59
C ILE A 338 56.98 15.85 -20.13
N GLN A 339 56.30 15.37 -21.15
CA GLN A 339 55.02 15.90 -21.55
C GLN A 339 53.97 15.23 -20.64
N VAL A 340 53.26 16.04 -19.85
CA VAL A 340 52.09 15.60 -19.11
C VAL A 340 50.95 15.67 -20.11
N GLU A 341 50.57 14.53 -20.68
CA GLU A 341 49.26 14.44 -21.33
C GLU A 341 48.21 14.58 -20.22
N ASP A 342 47.31 15.55 -20.38
CA ASP A 342 46.16 15.70 -19.51
C ASP A 342 45.39 14.36 -19.53
N LEU A 343 45.44 13.64 -18.40
CA LEU A 343 44.59 12.46 -18.16
C LEU A 343 43.12 12.83 -18.04
N ALA A 344 42.82 14.13 -18.00
CA ALA A 344 41.49 14.67 -18.09
C ALA A 344 41.04 14.61 -19.57
N ASP A 345 40.36 13.52 -19.90
CA ASP A 345 39.63 13.40 -21.16
C ASP A 345 38.70 14.64 -21.31
N THR A 346 39.01 15.49 -22.30
CA THR A 346 38.26 16.72 -22.59
C THR A 346 36.82 16.45 -23.06
N SER A 347 36.41 15.19 -23.12
CA SER A 347 35.04 14.75 -23.39
C SER A 347 34.15 14.73 -22.14
N SER A 348 34.33 15.70 -21.23
CA SER A 348 33.54 15.80 -19.98
C SER A 348 32.03 16.05 -20.17
N VAL A 349 31.59 16.23 -21.41
CA VAL A 349 30.16 16.34 -21.74
C VAL A 349 29.45 14.99 -21.68
N THR A 350 30.18 13.88 -21.79
CA THR A 350 29.62 12.53 -21.86
C THR A 350 29.25 11.91 -20.50
N SER A 351 29.83 12.39 -19.38
CA SER A 351 29.60 11.74 -18.07
C SER A 351 28.19 12.02 -17.53
N VAL A 352 27.62 13.21 -17.74
CA VAL A 352 26.26 13.56 -17.31
C VAL A 352 25.24 12.76 -18.14
N ASP A 353 25.45 12.68 -19.46
CA ASP A 353 24.58 11.92 -20.36
C ASP A 353 24.62 10.40 -20.06
N GLU A 354 25.77 9.88 -19.65
CA GLU A 354 25.91 8.46 -19.28
C GLU A 354 25.19 8.14 -17.97
N LEU A 355 25.34 8.97 -16.95
CA LEU A 355 24.63 8.81 -15.68
C LEU A 355 23.11 8.90 -15.87
N GLU A 356 22.65 9.87 -16.68
CA GLU A 356 21.23 10.01 -17.00
C GLU A 356 20.68 8.79 -17.77
N LYS A 357 21.45 8.19 -18.67
CA LYS A 357 21.07 6.95 -19.36
C LYS A 357 20.93 5.77 -18.40
N VAL A 358 21.85 5.62 -17.45
CA VAL A 358 21.78 4.56 -16.43
C VAL A 358 20.59 4.79 -15.51
N GLU A 359 20.35 6.02 -15.06
CA GLU A 359 19.18 6.36 -14.25
C GLU A 359 17.87 6.07 -15.00
N ARG A 360 17.79 6.45 -16.28
CA ARG A 360 16.63 6.16 -17.14
C ARG A 360 16.40 4.64 -17.29
N SER A 361 17.46 3.83 -17.32
CA SER A 361 17.36 2.37 -17.38
C SER A 361 16.71 1.79 -16.13
N VAL A 362 16.95 2.36 -14.94
CA VAL A 362 16.29 1.97 -13.67
C VAL A 362 14.78 2.18 -13.77
N TYR A 363 14.33 3.35 -14.24
CA TYR A 363 12.91 3.64 -14.37
C TYR A 363 12.25 2.81 -15.47
N ASN A 364 12.92 2.58 -16.59
CA ASN A 364 12.43 1.69 -17.65
C ASN A 364 12.25 0.26 -17.14
N ALA A 365 13.20 -0.25 -16.33
CA ALA A 365 13.11 -1.58 -15.72
C ALA A 365 11.98 -1.68 -14.67
N SER A 366 11.66 -0.57 -13.99
CA SER A 366 10.56 -0.54 -13.04
C SER A 366 9.18 -0.48 -13.70
N GLY A 367 9.11 -0.14 -15.00
CA GLY A 367 7.87 0.14 -15.71
C GLY A 367 7.20 1.46 -15.32
N THR A 368 7.80 2.21 -14.39
CA THR A 368 7.23 3.44 -13.83
C THR A 368 7.85 4.66 -14.51
N ALA A 369 7.07 5.67 -14.85
CA ALA A 369 7.59 6.87 -15.48
C ALA A 369 8.51 7.66 -14.54
N GLN A 370 9.71 8.01 -15.01
CA GLN A 370 10.67 8.84 -14.27
C GLN A 370 10.04 10.17 -13.80
N ASN A 371 9.21 10.77 -14.65
CA ASN A 371 8.53 12.04 -14.38
C ASN A 371 7.52 11.96 -13.21
N LEU A 372 7.14 10.77 -12.77
CA LEU A 372 6.30 10.59 -11.58
C LEU A 372 6.97 11.12 -10.30
N PHE A 373 8.29 11.10 -10.27
CA PHE A 373 9.10 11.54 -9.13
C PHE A 373 9.72 12.93 -9.34
N ASN A 374 9.61 13.47 -10.54
CA ASN A 374 10.02 14.82 -10.94
C ASN A 374 8.77 15.67 -11.26
N THR A 375 8.89 16.99 -11.17
CA THR A 375 7.76 17.94 -11.19
C THR A 375 7.08 18.17 -12.53
N ASP A 376 7.51 17.54 -13.61
CA ASP A 376 6.99 17.77 -14.96
C ASP A 376 5.77 16.89 -15.27
N GLY A 377 4.57 17.44 -15.02
CA GLY A 377 3.30 16.80 -15.36
C GLY A 377 3.06 16.77 -16.88
N ASN A 378 2.76 15.57 -17.43
CA ASN A 378 2.47 15.38 -18.85
C ASN A 378 1.34 14.35 -19.02
N ILE A 379 0.59 14.40 -20.13
CA ILE A 379 -0.44 13.41 -20.52
C ILE A 379 0.14 11.97 -20.55
N ALA A 380 1.41 11.82 -20.90
CA ALA A 380 2.11 10.54 -20.84
C ALA A 380 2.17 9.96 -19.42
N LEU A 381 2.27 10.81 -18.39
CA LEU A 381 2.27 10.42 -16.98
C LEU A 381 0.93 9.81 -16.55
N GLU A 382 -0.18 10.42 -16.95
CA GLU A 382 -1.52 9.89 -16.65
C GLU A 382 -1.72 8.47 -17.21
N LYS A 383 -1.28 8.24 -18.45
CA LYS A 383 -1.33 6.91 -19.07
C LYS A 383 -0.45 5.90 -18.35
N SER A 384 0.73 6.32 -17.87
CA SER A 384 1.62 5.46 -17.08
C SER A 384 0.97 5.07 -15.76
N ILE A 385 0.37 6.02 -15.04
CA ILE A 385 -0.34 5.76 -13.79
C ILE A 385 -1.49 4.76 -14.00
N ARG A 386 -2.27 4.91 -15.07
CA ARG A 386 -3.35 3.96 -15.42
C ARG A 386 -2.83 2.55 -15.70
N ASN A 387 -1.63 2.43 -16.28
CA ASN A 387 -0.99 1.13 -16.47
C ASN A 387 -0.54 0.51 -15.13
N ASP A 388 0.00 1.35 -14.23
CA ASP A 388 0.39 0.92 -12.88
C ASP A 388 -0.86 0.49 -12.07
N GLU A 389 -1.97 1.21 -12.18
CA GLU A 389 -3.27 0.82 -11.61
C GLU A 389 -3.72 -0.56 -12.13
N ALA A 390 -3.63 -0.78 -13.44
CA ALA A 390 -4.01 -2.06 -14.05
C ALA A 390 -3.16 -3.22 -13.52
N SER A 391 -1.86 -3.03 -13.31
CA SER A 391 -0.94 -4.05 -12.82
C SER A 391 -1.26 -4.53 -11.40
N LEU A 392 -1.85 -3.69 -10.56
CA LEU A 392 -2.19 -4.00 -9.18
C LEU A 392 -3.66 -4.44 -8.99
N THR A 393 -4.47 -4.43 -10.05
CA THR A 393 -5.90 -4.77 -9.97
C THR A 393 -6.15 -6.16 -9.38
N ASN A 394 -5.32 -7.15 -9.73
CA ASN A 394 -5.44 -8.50 -9.19
C ASN A 394 -5.29 -8.53 -7.66
N LEU A 395 -4.35 -7.75 -7.11
CA LEU A 395 -4.16 -7.64 -5.67
C LEU A 395 -5.39 -7.03 -4.97
N ILE A 396 -6.04 -6.04 -5.60
CA ILE A 396 -7.27 -5.45 -5.07
C ILE A 396 -8.41 -6.47 -5.03
N LEU A 397 -8.54 -7.31 -6.05
CA LEU A 397 -9.54 -8.40 -6.07
C LEU A 397 -9.28 -9.45 -4.98
N GLN A 398 -8.00 -9.78 -4.72
CA GLN A 398 -7.64 -10.65 -3.60
C GLN A 398 -8.00 -10.02 -2.26
N PHE A 399 -7.78 -8.72 -2.07
CA PHE A 399 -8.19 -7.99 -0.87
C PHE A 399 -9.70 -7.95 -0.70
N GLU A 400 -10.46 -7.74 -1.77
CA GLU A 400 -11.92 -7.81 -1.74
C GLU A 400 -12.41 -9.19 -1.32
N SER A 401 -11.81 -10.25 -1.87
CA SER A 401 -12.12 -11.64 -1.49
C SER A 401 -11.82 -11.91 0.00
N PHE A 402 -10.72 -11.37 0.52
CA PHE A 402 -10.38 -11.47 1.94
C PHE A 402 -11.37 -10.72 2.83
N LEU A 403 -11.80 -9.50 2.46
CA LEU A 403 -12.80 -8.78 3.23
C LEU A 403 -14.14 -9.54 3.28
N ASN A 404 -14.51 -10.19 2.19
CA ASN A 404 -15.68 -11.06 2.15
C ASN A 404 -15.51 -12.29 3.05
N LEU A 405 -14.28 -12.81 3.22
CA LEU A 405 -13.98 -13.87 4.19
C LEU A 405 -14.14 -13.38 5.64
N LEU A 406 -13.81 -12.11 5.95
CA LEU A 406 -14.00 -11.58 7.30
C LEU A 406 -15.48 -11.53 7.71
N ILE A 407 -16.37 -11.18 6.79
CA ILE A 407 -17.81 -11.07 7.04
C ILE A 407 -18.58 -12.38 6.76
N ALA A 408 -17.90 -13.47 6.36
CA ALA A 408 -18.55 -14.72 6.00
C ALA A 408 -19.42 -15.28 7.13
N ASP A 409 -19.01 -15.11 8.39
CA ASP A 409 -19.76 -15.56 9.56
C ASP A 409 -21.10 -14.83 9.75
N LEU A 410 -21.26 -13.62 9.18
CA LEU A 410 -22.52 -12.87 9.20
C LEU A 410 -23.50 -13.36 8.12
N ASN A 411 -23.02 -14.04 7.09
CA ASN A 411 -23.82 -14.57 5.98
C ASN A 411 -24.43 -15.95 6.28
N LYS A 412 -24.88 -16.19 7.53
CA LYS A 412 -25.45 -17.48 7.96
C LYS A 412 -26.76 -17.87 7.26
N SER A 413 -27.45 -16.91 6.67
CA SER A 413 -28.73 -17.14 5.97
C SER A 413 -28.71 -16.63 4.53
N PRO A 414 -27.81 -17.12 3.66
CA PRO A 414 -27.59 -16.56 2.32
C PRO A 414 -28.80 -16.65 1.39
N LYS A 415 -29.76 -17.55 1.69
CA LYS A 415 -31.05 -17.66 0.95
C LYS A 415 -32.01 -16.51 1.25
N LYS A 416 -31.83 -15.78 2.36
CA LYS A 416 -32.68 -14.66 2.76
C LYS A 416 -32.02 -13.32 2.49
N TYR A 417 -30.77 -13.19 2.90
CA TYR A 417 -29.93 -12.03 2.65
C TYR A 417 -28.47 -12.42 2.77
N SER A 418 -27.61 -11.64 2.12
CA SER A 418 -26.17 -11.74 2.25
C SER A 418 -25.51 -10.36 2.11
N PHE A 419 -24.34 -10.21 2.65
CA PHE A 419 -23.55 -8.98 2.56
C PHE A 419 -22.29 -9.26 1.75
N LYS A 420 -21.93 -8.32 0.90
CA LYS A 420 -20.66 -8.33 0.18
C LYS A 420 -19.92 -7.02 0.40
N VAL A 421 -18.64 -7.11 0.64
CA VAL A 421 -17.75 -5.96 0.63
C VAL A 421 -17.23 -5.79 -0.78
N GLN A 422 -17.27 -4.57 -1.26
CA GLN A 422 -16.68 -4.17 -2.51
C GLN A 422 -15.63 -3.10 -2.24
N LEU A 423 -14.43 -3.27 -2.81
CA LEU A 423 -13.41 -2.24 -2.84
C LEU A 423 -13.66 -1.35 -4.07
N LEU A 424 -13.56 -0.05 -3.86
CA LEU A 424 -13.61 0.90 -4.97
C LEU A 424 -12.21 0.98 -5.61
N ASN A 425 -12.19 1.10 -6.94
CA ASN A 425 -10.93 1.32 -7.68
C ASN A 425 -10.43 2.77 -7.56
N THR A 426 -10.55 3.34 -6.36
CA THR A 426 -10.10 4.70 -6.05
C THR A 426 -8.61 4.71 -5.78
N THR A 427 -7.90 5.54 -6.53
CA THR A 427 -6.46 5.80 -6.33
C THR A 427 -6.24 7.22 -5.84
N VAL A 428 -5.01 7.53 -5.46
CA VAL A 428 -4.62 8.89 -5.06
C VAL A 428 -4.78 9.88 -6.21
N TYR A 429 -4.79 9.40 -7.45
CA TYR A 429 -4.85 10.24 -8.65
C TYR A 429 -6.25 10.37 -9.25
N ASN A 430 -7.10 9.33 -9.17
CA ASN A 430 -8.39 9.28 -9.86
C ASN A 430 -9.63 9.53 -8.97
N TYR A 431 -9.48 9.59 -7.64
CA TYR A 431 -10.62 9.61 -6.70
C TYR A 431 -11.59 10.78 -6.92
N GLN A 432 -11.10 11.96 -7.33
CA GLN A 432 -11.95 13.11 -7.59
C GLN A 432 -12.80 12.93 -8.85
N GLU A 433 -12.21 12.37 -9.91
CA GLU A 433 -12.91 12.07 -11.16
C GLU A 433 -13.98 10.99 -10.94
N LEU A 434 -13.62 9.91 -10.25
CA LEU A 434 -14.57 8.85 -9.89
C LEU A 434 -15.71 9.36 -9.02
N SER A 435 -15.42 10.23 -8.04
CA SER A 435 -16.46 10.83 -7.20
C SER A 435 -17.45 11.66 -8.01
N LYS A 436 -16.97 12.45 -8.99
CA LYS A 436 -17.83 13.21 -9.91
C LYS A 436 -18.70 12.28 -10.76
N SER A 437 -18.09 11.25 -11.35
CA SER A 437 -18.80 10.26 -12.17
C SER A 437 -19.87 9.52 -11.36
N PHE A 438 -19.57 9.10 -10.12
CA PHE A 438 -20.57 8.50 -9.24
C PHE A 438 -21.70 9.46 -8.86
N LYS A 439 -21.41 10.75 -8.66
CA LYS A 439 -22.43 11.76 -8.39
C LYS A 439 -23.37 11.94 -9.59
N GLU A 440 -22.86 11.96 -10.80
CA GLU A 440 -23.64 12.05 -12.03
C GLU A 440 -24.51 10.80 -12.24
N LEU A 441 -23.94 9.61 -12.04
CA LEU A 441 -24.68 8.34 -12.11
C LEU A 441 -25.75 8.25 -11.02
N ALA A 442 -25.47 8.75 -9.82
CA ALA A 442 -26.46 8.79 -8.73
C ALA A 442 -27.60 9.78 -9.01
N ALA A 443 -27.30 10.90 -9.68
CA ALA A 443 -28.31 11.87 -10.10
C ALA A 443 -29.25 11.30 -11.17
N SER A 444 -28.75 10.41 -12.05
CA SER A 444 -29.55 9.67 -13.03
C SER A 444 -30.21 8.40 -12.47
N GLY A 445 -30.03 8.09 -11.18
CA GLY A 445 -30.62 6.92 -10.52
C GLY A 445 -29.92 5.59 -10.84
N GLN A 446 -28.74 5.60 -11.44
CA GLN A 446 -28.05 4.39 -11.90
C GLN A 446 -27.12 3.76 -10.86
N CYS A 447 -26.74 4.49 -9.79
CA CYS A 447 -25.88 3.93 -8.74
C CYS A 447 -26.27 4.43 -7.34
N SER A 448 -25.62 3.87 -6.31
CA SER A 448 -25.83 4.28 -4.92
C SER A 448 -25.34 5.72 -4.69
N ARG A 449 -26.14 6.53 -4.00
CA ARG A 449 -25.78 7.90 -3.61
C ARG A 449 -24.58 7.98 -2.66
N LEU A 450 -24.27 6.89 -1.96
CA LEU A 450 -23.15 6.83 -1.02
C LEU A 450 -21.79 6.75 -1.72
N LEU A 451 -21.74 6.19 -2.95
CA LEU A 451 -20.50 5.93 -3.67
C LEU A 451 -19.64 7.18 -3.88
N SER A 452 -20.26 8.31 -4.20
CA SER A 452 -19.52 9.57 -4.43
C SER A 452 -18.78 10.05 -3.18
N SER A 453 -19.41 9.94 -2.01
CA SER A 453 -18.81 10.34 -0.73
C SER A 453 -17.78 9.33 -0.23
N ILE A 454 -18.02 8.03 -0.45
CA ILE A 454 -17.05 6.98 -0.14
C ILE A 454 -15.80 7.14 -1.01
N ALA A 455 -15.94 7.45 -2.29
CA ALA A 455 -14.81 7.74 -3.18
C ALA A 455 -13.98 8.96 -2.73
N LEU A 456 -14.58 9.91 -2.02
CA LEU A 456 -13.85 11.01 -1.36
C LEU A 456 -13.16 10.58 -0.05
N GLY A 457 -13.37 9.33 0.42
CA GLY A 457 -12.68 8.75 1.57
C GLY A 457 -13.50 8.70 2.85
N GLN A 458 -14.77 9.08 2.81
CA GLN A 458 -15.66 8.95 3.97
C GLN A 458 -16.06 7.48 4.17
N SER A 459 -16.13 7.03 5.42
CA SER A 459 -16.64 5.68 5.70
C SER A 459 -18.15 5.62 5.56
N GLN A 460 -18.67 4.46 5.14
CA GLN A 460 -20.09 4.23 4.99
C GLN A 460 -20.84 4.38 6.32
N SER A 461 -20.26 3.93 7.42
CA SER A 461 -20.80 4.06 8.77
C SER A 461 -20.93 5.52 9.19
N SER A 462 -19.89 6.34 8.99
CA SER A 462 -19.91 7.78 9.29
C SER A 462 -20.96 8.52 8.47
N LEU A 463 -21.10 8.19 7.18
CA LEU A 463 -22.11 8.80 6.32
C LEU A 463 -23.52 8.52 6.83
N LEU A 464 -23.82 7.27 7.19
CA LEU A 464 -25.14 6.88 7.69
C LEU A 464 -25.41 7.49 9.07
N ALA A 465 -24.42 7.48 9.96
CA ALA A 465 -24.54 8.07 11.30
C ALA A 465 -24.76 9.59 11.22
N ASN A 466 -23.97 10.30 10.41
CA ASN A 466 -24.14 11.75 10.23
C ASN A 466 -25.49 12.08 9.60
N ALA A 467 -25.91 11.36 8.56
CA ALA A 467 -27.21 11.57 7.94
C ALA A 467 -28.36 11.39 8.93
N TYR A 468 -28.30 10.37 9.79
CA TYR A 468 -29.28 10.17 10.85
C TYR A 468 -29.23 11.30 11.88
N PHE A 469 -28.05 11.68 12.35
CA PHE A 469 -27.87 12.74 13.34
C PHE A 469 -28.36 14.10 12.82
N GLU A 470 -28.00 14.46 11.59
CA GLU A 470 -28.39 15.72 10.95
C GLU A 470 -29.88 15.80 10.70
N THR A 471 -30.52 14.71 10.26
CA THR A 471 -31.93 14.71 9.87
C THR A 471 -32.90 14.44 11.02
N ARG A 472 -32.51 13.62 12.01
CA ARG A 472 -33.39 13.16 13.08
C ARG A 472 -33.11 13.80 14.44
N VAL A 473 -31.83 14.10 14.73
CA VAL A 473 -31.45 14.68 16.04
C VAL A 473 -31.36 16.20 15.96
N LEU A 474 -30.65 16.73 14.96
CA LEU A 474 -30.48 18.18 14.80
C LEU A 474 -31.61 18.83 13.99
N ASP A 475 -32.36 18.08 13.20
CA ASP A 475 -33.36 18.57 12.25
C ASP A 475 -32.85 19.74 11.38
N LEU A 476 -31.64 19.56 10.80
CA LEU A 476 -30.98 20.61 10.01
C LEU A 476 -31.83 21.04 8.80
N ALA A 477 -32.71 20.18 8.30
CA ALA A 477 -33.62 20.52 7.21
C ALA A 477 -34.62 21.64 7.58
N SER A 478 -34.96 21.80 8.87
CA SER A 478 -35.78 22.90 9.35
C SER A 478 -34.98 24.18 9.59
N LEU A 479 -33.68 24.06 9.91
CA LEU A 479 -32.80 25.19 10.20
C LEU A 479 -32.20 25.81 8.93
N PHE A 480 -31.83 24.98 7.95
CA PHE A 480 -31.21 25.41 6.69
C PHE A 480 -32.17 25.18 5.52
N ILE A 481 -32.98 26.20 5.21
CA ILE A 481 -33.85 26.17 4.04
C ILE A 481 -32.99 26.45 2.81
N PRO A 482 -32.85 25.50 1.87
CA PRO A 482 -32.07 25.75 0.65
C PRO A 482 -32.73 26.89 -0.15
N PRO A 483 -31.95 27.78 -0.77
CA PRO A 483 -32.52 28.84 -1.61
C PRO A 483 -33.35 28.21 -2.72
N LEU A 484 -34.55 28.73 -2.93
CA LEU A 484 -35.47 28.29 -3.98
C LEU A 484 -34.82 28.47 -5.34
N THR A 485 -34.41 27.37 -5.98
CA THR A 485 -34.01 27.38 -7.38
C THR A 485 -35.21 27.08 -8.26
N SER A 486 -35.16 27.51 -9.54
CA SER A 486 -36.28 27.34 -10.50
C SER A 486 -36.73 25.88 -10.72
N ASN A 487 -35.95 24.91 -10.23
CA ASN A 487 -36.25 23.48 -10.25
C ASN A 487 -36.72 22.93 -8.90
N THR A 488 -36.99 23.77 -7.90
CA THR A 488 -37.43 23.30 -6.60
C THR A 488 -38.93 22.96 -6.69
N LEU A 489 -39.20 21.70 -6.39
CA LEU A 489 -40.50 21.05 -6.36
C LEU A 489 -41.59 21.92 -5.71
N ASN A 490 -42.78 21.84 -6.24
CA ASN A 490 -44.01 22.46 -5.72
C ASN A 490 -44.10 22.32 -4.20
N SER A 491 -44.61 23.38 -3.56
CA SER A 491 -44.82 23.48 -2.11
C SER A 491 -45.58 22.29 -1.48
N ASP A 492 -46.26 21.48 -2.28
CA ASP A 492 -47.01 20.31 -1.83
C ASP A 492 -46.07 19.09 -1.54
N ALA A 493 -44.91 19.00 -2.17
CA ALA A 493 -43.91 17.95 -1.86
C ALA A 493 -43.21 18.20 -0.51
N LEU A 494 -43.10 19.46 -0.07
CA LEU A 494 -42.57 19.81 1.25
C LEU A 494 -43.55 19.47 2.40
N LYS A 495 -44.85 19.45 2.12
CA LYS A 495 -45.89 19.08 3.12
C LYS A 495 -45.95 17.57 3.37
N THR A 496 -45.57 16.76 2.38
CA THR A 496 -45.54 15.30 2.51
C THR A 496 -44.37 14.81 3.39
N VAL A 497 -43.32 15.61 3.54
CA VAL A 497 -42.16 15.29 4.42
C VAL A 497 -42.43 15.68 5.88
N LYS A 498 -43.31 16.61 6.13
CA LYS A 498 -43.78 16.97 7.49
C LYS A 498 -45.08 16.22 7.77
N GLY A 499 -45.01 14.95 8.15
CA GLY A 499 -46.15 14.13 8.49
C GLY A 499 -47.24 14.83 9.31
N ASP A 500 -48.09 15.60 8.66
CA ASP A 500 -49.26 16.24 9.24
C ASP A 500 -50.51 15.53 8.71
N GLU A 501 -51.01 14.63 9.52
CA GLU A 501 -52.32 14.05 9.36
C GLU A 501 -53.36 15.15 9.64
N SER A 502 -53.78 15.87 8.63
CA SER A 502 -55.06 16.58 8.73
C SER A 502 -55.72 16.85 7.38
N LYS A 503 -56.77 16.04 7.16
CA LYS A 503 -57.97 16.35 6.39
C LYS A 503 -57.83 16.48 4.88
N THR A 504 -58.15 15.38 4.22
CA THR A 504 -58.69 15.29 2.87
C THR A 504 -59.83 16.27 2.65
N LYS A 505 -59.60 17.33 1.91
CA LYS A 505 -60.65 18.06 1.21
C LYS A 505 -60.59 17.67 -0.25
N GLU A 506 -61.72 17.15 -0.74
CA GLU A 506 -61.99 16.88 -2.13
C GLU A 506 -61.63 18.09 -3.00
N LYS A 507 -60.73 17.92 -3.94
CA LYS A 507 -60.46 18.88 -5.00
C LYS A 507 -61.19 18.45 -6.26
N SER A 508 -62.01 19.34 -6.78
CA SER A 508 -62.67 19.26 -8.07
C SER A 508 -61.65 19.10 -9.23
N GLU A 509 -62.04 18.32 -10.24
CA GLU A 509 -61.26 17.88 -11.38
C GLU A 509 -60.84 18.94 -12.41
N GLU A 510 -60.86 20.24 -12.09
CA GLU A 510 -60.68 21.28 -13.11
C GLU A 510 -59.29 21.95 -13.21
N ASP A 511 -58.28 21.56 -12.43
CA ASP A 511 -57.00 22.29 -12.40
C ASP A 511 -55.75 21.47 -12.87
N SER A 512 -55.90 20.56 -13.81
CA SER A 512 -54.78 19.82 -14.35
C SER A 512 -54.46 20.17 -15.80
N LYS A 513 -54.02 21.39 -16.08
CA LYS A 513 -53.26 21.72 -17.29
C LYS A 513 -51.94 22.37 -16.91
N PRO A 514 -50.78 21.81 -17.31
CA PRO A 514 -49.48 22.46 -17.10
C PRO A 514 -49.33 23.56 -18.17
N GLY A 515 -49.31 24.81 -17.74
CA GLY A 515 -49.05 25.95 -18.58
C GLY A 515 -49.41 27.28 -17.88
N ARG A 516 -48.63 28.31 -18.16
CA ARG A 516 -48.91 29.67 -17.72
C ARG A 516 -50.30 30.07 -18.25
N LYS A 517 -51.19 30.57 -17.39
CA LYS A 517 -52.50 31.08 -17.82
C LYS A 517 -52.32 32.07 -18.96
N GLU A 518 -53.04 31.89 -20.06
CA GLU A 518 -53.04 32.81 -21.17
C GLU A 518 -53.50 34.22 -20.68
N LYS A 519 -52.78 35.23 -21.14
CA LYS A 519 -53.19 36.61 -20.89
C LYS A 519 -54.41 36.92 -21.75
N PRO A 520 -55.38 37.74 -21.21
CA PRO A 520 -56.46 38.28 -22.03
C PRO A 520 -55.91 38.97 -23.28
N ASP A 521 -56.68 38.98 -24.35
CA ASP A 521 -56.23 39.49 -25.68
C ASP A 521 -55.87 40.98 -25.65
N ASP A 522 -56.44 41.75 -24.76
CA ASP A 522 -56.19 43.20 -24.55
C ASP A 522 -54.81 43.47 -23.89
N GLU A 523 -54.14 42.46 -23.30
CA GLU A 523 -52.82 42.55 -22.69
C GLU A 523 -51.72 41.85 -23.51
N LYS A 524 -52.04 41.29 -24.68
CA LYS A 524 -51.09 40.67 -25.58
C LYS A 524 -50.39 41.71 -26.47
N SER A 525 -49.09 41.59 -26.65
CA SER A 525 -48.38 42.47 -27.60
C SER A 525 -48.75 42.12 -29.04
N GLU A 526 -48.74 43.13 -29.95
CA GLU A 526 -49.07 42.97 -31.37
C GLU A 526 -48.27 41.83 -32.06
N LYS A 527 -47.03 41.56 -31.62
CA LYS A 527 -46.23 40.45 -32.13
C LYS A 527 -46.75 39.08 -31.70
N THR A 528 -47.40 38.97 -30.53
CA THR A 528 -47.97 37.73 -30.02
C THR A 528 -49.26 37.40 -30.75
N ILE A 529 -50.05 38.42 -31.09
CA ILE A 529 -51.30 38.29 -31.83
C ILE A 529 -51.01 37.87 -33.29
N ALA A 530 -50.04 38.52 -33.94
CA ALA A 530 -49.63 38.19 -35.30
C ALA A 530 -49.07 36.75 -35.44
N ASN A 531 -48.36 36.24 -34.43
CA ASN A 531 -47.88 34.85 -34.43
C ASN A 531 -49.00 33.82 -34.16
N GLN A 532 -50.03 34.15 -33.45
CA GLN A 532 -51.20 33.29 -33.25
C GLN A 532 -52.10 33.21 -34.50
N GLU A 533 -52.25 34.31 -35.24
CA GLU A 533 -52.96 34.33 -36.53
C GLU A 533 -52.22 33.56 -37.64
N SER A 534 -50.89 33.43 -37.56
CA SER A 534 -50.11 32.67 -38.55
C SER A 534 -50.06 31.15 -38.27
N MET A 535 -50.59 30.69 -37.13
CA MET A 535 -50.63 29.27 -36.73
C MET A 535 -52.02 28.63 -36.84
N ASN A 536 -53.06 29.40 -37.12
CA ASN A 536 -54.38 28.95 -37.51
C ASN A 536 -54.55 29.08 -39.05
#